data_b2d19cb0c3a139bc6498ecf354655670
#
_entry.id   b2d19cb0c3a139bc6498ecf354655670
#
_cell.length_a   1.000
_cell.length_b   1.000
_cell.length_c   1.000
_cell.angle_alpha   90.00
_cell.angle_beta   90.00
_cell.angle_gamma   90.00
#
_symmetry.space_group_name_H-M   'P 1'
#
loop_
_entity.id
_entity.type
_entity.pdbx_description
1 polymer ?
#
loop_
_entity_poly.entity_id
_entity_poly.type
_entity_poly.pdbx_seq_one_letter_code
_entity_poly.pdbx_strand_id
1 'polypeptide(L)'
;MIMMWFIWVWTFAITAVLLVLAGKMSKIQVFSDGVLIDDFMYPAFIPNDAIKSINLVYKMPGVAMRINGYGGLRTWKGFYRFKDIRRGVLYVENHFKGPFIEIKTANDVYYINFKNAEQTQQLYDEMNSTLKLVDESRVIDLPKLSQKRSIMIVVVFVLVLMIPILLLPLLF
;
A
#
# COMPACT_ATOMS: atom_id res chain seq x y z
N MET A 1 -34.51 8.48 19.91
CA MET A 1 -34.37 8.80 18.46
C MET A 1 -33.09 9.59 18.16
N ILE A 2 -32.78 10.64 18.90
CA ILE A 2 -31.56 11.48 18.71
C ILE A 2 -30.25 10.68 18.84
N MET A 3 -30.16 9.75 19.79
CA MET A 3 -28.97 8.92 20.03
C MET A 3 -28.61 8.00 18.83
N MET A 4 -29.60 7.43 18.16
CA MET A 4 -29.36 6.61 16.95
C MET A 4 -28.75 7.43 15.81
N TRP A 5 -29.22 8.67 15.60
CA TRP A 5 -28.69 9.59 14.60
C TRP A 5 -27.21 9.91 14.88
N PHE A 6 -26.85 10.14 16.14
CA PHE A 6 -25.48 10.44 16.55
C PHE A 6 -24.51 9.28 16.20
N ILE A 7 -24.90 8.04 16.49
CA ILE A 7 -24.11 6.84 16.15
C ILE A 7 -23.90 6.73 14.64
N TRP A 8 -24.95 6.92 13.84
CA TRP A 8 -24.85 6.84 12.39
C TRP A 8 -23.94 7.93 11.79
N VAL A 9 -24.04 9.16 12.26
CA VAL A 9 -23.19 10.27 11.82
C VAL A 9 -21.71 9.99 12.11
N TRP A 10 -21.41 9.52 13.32
CA TRP A 10 -20.05 9.17 13.71
C TRP A 10 -19.49 7.99 12.90
N THR A 11 -20.27 6.94 12.73
CA THR A 11 -19.86 5.77 11.93
C THR A 11 -19.57 6.19 10.49
N PHE A 12 -20.43 7.02 9.92
CA PHE A 12 -20.22 7.54 8.56
C PHE A 12 -18.97 8.41 8.46
N ALA A 13 -18.76 9.32 9.41
CA ALA A 13 -17.57 10.20 9.43
C ALA A 13 -16.27 9.37 9.52
N ILE A 14 -16.23 8.37 10.40
CA ILE A 14 -15.07 7.49 10.55
C ILE A 14 -14.82 6.70 9.27
N THR A 15 -15.87 6.10 8.70
CA THR A 15 -15.75 5.34 7.45
C THR A 15 -15.22 6.23 6.32
N ALA A 16 -15.72 7.46 6.21
CA ALA A 16 -15.23 8.42 5.23
C ALA A 16 -13.75 8.76 5.42
N VAL A 17 -13.30 9.00 6.66
CA VAL A 17 -11.89 9.25 6.97
C VAL A 17 -11.02 8.04 6.60
N LEU A 18 -11.45 6.82 6.96
CA LEU A 18 -10.71 5.61 6.63
C LEU A 18 -10.61 5.39 5.11
N LEU A 19 -11.67 5.67 4.36
CA LEU A 19 -11.67 5.59 2.90
C LEU A 19 -10.71 6.61 2.27
N VAL A 20 -10.67 7.83 2.80
CA VAL A 20 -9.71 8.87 2.34
C VAL A 20 -8.28 8.43 2.63
N LEU A 21 -8.00 7.91 3.81
CA LEU A 21 -6.66 7.43 4.19
C LEU A 21 -6.24 6.21 3.36
N ALA A 22 -7.16 5.28 3.10
CA ALA A 22 -6.90 4.12 2.25
C ALA A 22 -6.59 4.50 0.80
N GLY A 23 -7.25 5.55 0.30
CA GLY A 23 -7.02 6.09 -1.05
C GLY A 23 -5.76 6.94 -1.18
N LYS A 24 -5.07 7.27 -0.07
CA LYS A 24 -3.86 8.08 -0.08
C LYS A 24 -2.73 7.38 -0.85
N MET A 25 -1.95 8.17 -1.60
CA MET A 25 -0.82 7.66 -2.37
C MET A 25 0.21 6.98 -1.47
N SER A 26 0.73 5.84 -1.92
CA SER A 26 1.89 5.19 -1.30
C SER A 26 3.13 6.00 -1.63
N LYS A 27 3.98 6.24 -0.63
CA LYS A 27 5.31 6.81 -0.86
C LYS A 27 6.28 5.66 -1.13
N ILE A 28 7.02 5.76 -2.23
CA ILE A 28 8.00 4.75 -2.61
C ILE A 28 9.36 5.40 -2.53
N GLN A 29 10.27 4.74 -1.86
CA GLN A 29 11.64 5.20 -1.66
C GLN A 29 12.59 4.07 -2.06
N VAL A 30 13.58 4.41 -2.87
CA VAL A 30 14.60 3.47 -3.32
C VAL A 30 15.86 3.67 -2.50
N PHE A 31 16.36 2.61 -1.92
CA PHE A 31 17.60 2.58 -1.16
C PHE A 31 18.54 1.56 -1.79
N SER A 32 19.81 1.63 -1.49
CA SER A 32 20.81 0.65 -1.95
C SER A 32 20.50 -0.78 -1.50
N ASP A 33 19.80 -0.94 -0.39
CA ASP A 33 19.42 -2.21 0.22
C ASP A 33 18.04 -2.71 -0.20
N GLY A 34 17.25 -1.90 -0.92
CA GLY A 34 15.94 -2.32 -1.41
C GLY A 34 14.96 -1.18 -1.64
N VAL A 35 13.72 -1.55 -1.84
CA VAL A 35 12.60 -0.64 -2.09
C VAL A 35 11.65 -0.61 -0.90
N LEU A 36 11.50 0.55 -0.29
CA LEU A 36 10.53 0.80 0.78
C LEU A 36 9.24 1.38 0.20
N ILE A 37 8.13 0.72 0.46
CA ILE A 37 6.79 1.18 0.12
C ILE A 37 6.08 1.58 1.40
N ASP A 38 6.04 2.89 1.65
CA ASP A 38 5.35 3.48 2.81
C ASP A 38 3.88 3.72 2.45
N ASP A 39 3.07 2.71 2.67
CA ASP A 39 1.62 2.75 2.50
C ASP A 39 0.92 2.67 3.85
N PHE A 40 -0.24 3.33 3.96
CA PHE A 40 -1.01 3.36 5.21
C PHE A 40 -1.52 1.97 5.61
N MET A 41 -2.02 1.17 4.66
CA MET A 41 -2.63 -0.14 4.93
C MET A 41 -1.71 -1.32 4.62
N TYR A 42 -0.84 -1.16 3.62
CA TYR A 42 -0.02 -2.23 3.08
C TYR A 42 1.46 -1.81 2.97
N PRO A 43 2.11 -1.42 4.09
CA PRO A 43 3.53 -1.11 4.04
C PRO A 43 4.34 -2.34 3.65
N ALA A 44 5.38 -2.15 2.82
CA ALA A 44 6.25 -3.24 2.39
C ALA A 44 7.69 -2.76 2.26
N PHE A 45 8.62 -3.66 2.51
CA PHE A 45 10.02 -3.51 2.15
C PHE A 45 10.41 -4.69 1.27
N ILE A 46 10.98 -4.40 0.10
CA ILE A 46 11.44 -5.40 -0.86
C ILE A 46 12.97 -5.32 -0.83
N PRO A 47 13.65 -6.26 -0.16
CA PRO A 47 15.11 -6.23 -0.10
C PRO A 47 15.71 -6.51 -1.47
N ASN A 48 16.86 -5.89 -1.76
CA ASN A 48 17.51 -5.97 -3.06
C ASN A 48 17.87 -7.41 -3.45
N ASP A 49 18.34 -8.22 -2.50
CA ASP A 49 18.67 -9.63 -2.68
C ASP A 49 17.46 -10.53 -3.05
N ALA A 50 16.24 -10.09 -2.68
CA ALA A 50 15.02 -10.78 -3.05
C ALA A 50 14.54 -10.43 -4.47
N ILE A 51 15.01 -9.34 -5.07
CA ILE A 51 14.59 -8.86 -6.38
C ILE A 51 15.25 -9.69 -7.48
N LYS A 52 14.44 -10.39 -8.26
CA LYS A 52 14.90 -11.17 -9.41
C LYS A 52 14.93 -10.35 -10.70
N SER A 53 13.96 -9.50 -10.89
CA SER A 53 13.89 -8.61 -12.05
C SER A 53 12.99 -7.42 -11.78
N ILE A 54 13.34 -6.29 -12.43
CA ILE A 54 12.53 -5.09 -12.48
C ILE A 54 12.27 -4.78 -13.96
N ASN A 55 11.00 -4.69 -14.34
CA ASN A 55 10.60 -4.45 -15.72
C ASN A 55 9.59 -3.29 -15.77
N LEU A 56 9.66 -2.51 -16.85
CA LEU A 56 8.61 -1.57 -17.18
C LEU A 56 7.64 -2.23 -18.15
N VAL A 57 6.39 -2.39 -17.73
CA VAL A 57 5.36 -3.05 -18.55
C VAL A 57 4.18 -2.10 -18.78
N TYR A 58 3.60 -2.16 -19.96
CA TYR A 58 2.49 -1.26 -20.33
C TYR A 58 1.11 -1.87 -20.06
N LYS A 59 1.06 -3.15 -19.75
CA LYS A 59 -0.17 -3.87 -19.45
C LYS A 59 0.03 -4.79 -18.26
N MET A 60 -0.83 -4.63 -17.28
CA MET A 60 -0.88 -5.51 -16.12
C MET A 60 -1.61 -6.82 -16.47
N PRO A 61 -1.20 -7.98 -15.94
CA PRO A 61 -1.93 -9.23 -16.12
C PRO A 61 -3.35 -9.12 -15.57
N GLY A 62 -4.26 -9.91 -16.13
CA GLY A 62 -5.65 -9.92 -15.72
C GLY A 62 -5.81 -10.36 -14.27
N VAL A 63 -6.41 -9.51 -13.45
CA VAL A 63 -6.75 -9.83 -12.06
C VAL A 63 -7.89 -10.82 -12.04
N ALA A 64 -7.68 -11.96 -11.39
CA ALA A 64 -8.71 -12.98 -11.21
C ALA A 64 -9.53 -12.72 -9.94
N MET A 65 -8.86 -12.33 -8.83
CA MET A 65 -9.53 -12.14 -7.56
C MET A 65 -8.71 -11.20 -6.66
N ARG A 66 -9.41 -10.38 -5.88
CA ARG A 66 -8.83 -9.64 -4.76
C ARG A 66 -8.80 -10.54 -3.52
N ILE A 67 -7.62 -10.74 -2.93
CA ILE A 67 -7.46 -11.55 -1.72
C ILE A 67 -7.69 -10.66 -0.49
N ASN A 68 -6.90 -9.58 -0.38
CA ASN A 68 -7.00 -8.57 0.67
C ASN A 68 -6.45 -7.27 0.11
N GLY A 69 -7.28 -6.25 -0.01
CA GLY A 69 -6.80 -5.00 -0.61
C GLY A 69 -7.91 -3.96 -0.76
N TYR A 70 -7.46 -2.75 -1.04
CA TYR A 70 -8.30 -1.63 -1.42
C TYR A 70 -8.47 -1.60 -2.93
N GLY A 71 -9.71 -1.55 -3.41
CA GLY A 71 -10.06 -1.42 -4.82
C GLY A 71 -11.01 -0.25 -5.02
N GLY A 72 -10.47 0.93 -5.33
CA GLY A 72 -11.24 2.09 -5.77
C GLY A 72 -11.45 2.10 -7.28
N LEU A 73 -12.08 3.17 -7.79
CA LEU A 73 -12.35 3.32 -9.23
C LEU A 73 -11.09 3.28 -10.10
N ARG A 74 -9.98 3.80 -9.62
CA ARG A 74 -8.70 3.85 -10.35
C ARG A 74 -7.56 3.23 -9.57
N THR A 75 -7.58 3.31 -8.24
CA THR A 75 -6.50 2.93 -7.35
C THR A 75 -6.74 1.54 -6.81
N TRP A 76 -5.75 0.66 -6.97
CA TRP A 76 -5.76 -0.69 -6.43
C TRP A 76 -4.52 -0.90 -5.56
N LYS A 77 -4.71 -1.40 -4.33
CA LYS A 77 -3.64 -1.66 -3.38
C LYS A 77 -3.87 -2.95 -2.63
N GLY A 78 -2.78 -3.63 -2.27
CA GLY A 78 -2.82 -4.87 -1.48
C GLY A 78 -2.65 -6.13 -2.32
N PHE A 79 -3.18 -7.23 -1.84
CA PHE A 79 -2.93 -8.58 -2.34
C PHE A 79 -4.01 -9.03 -3.32
N TYR A 80 -3.57 -9.49 -4.49
CA TYR A 80 -4.43 -9.94 -5.57
C TYR A 80 -3.94 -11.27 -6.14
N ARG A 81 -4.87 -12.07 -6.67
CA ARG A 81 -4.56 -13.23 -7.51
C ARG A 81 -4.73 -12.84 -8.98
N PHE A 82 -3.72 -13.10 -9.77
CA PHE A 82 -3.79 -12.95 -11.23
C PHE A 82 -4.13 -14.28 -11.89
N LYS A 83 -4.58 -14.22 -13.15
CA LYS A 83 -4.90 -15.42 -13.93
C LYS A 83 -3.69 -16.33 -14.12
N ASP A 84 -2.53 -15.72 -14.37
CA ASP A 84 -1.29 -16.41 -14.72
C ASP A 84 -0.27 -16.47 -13.58
N ILE A 85 -0.52 -15.73 -12.48
CA ILE A 85 0.39 -15.61 -11.34
C ILE A 85 -0.42 -15.84 -10.07
N ARG A 86 0.05 -16.73 -9.20
CA ARG A 86 -0.69 -17.10 -7.97
C ARG A 86 -0.97 -15.93 -7.05
N ARG A 87 0.03 -15.04 -6.85
CA ARG A 87 -0.07 -13.93 -5.93
C ARG A 87 0.68 -12.72 -6.47
N GLY A 88 0.04 -11.57 -6.40
CA GLY A 88 0.66 -10.29 -6.69
C GLY A 88 0.25 -9.24 -5.68
N VAL A 89 1.09 -8.23 -5.54
CA VAL A 89 0.88 -7.09 -4.65
C VAL A 89 0.79 -5.84 -5.52
N LEU A 90 -0.30 -5.10 -5.36
CA LEU A 90 -0.57 -3.90 -6.15
C LEU A 90 -0.38 -2.64 -5.32
N TYR A 91 0.31 -1.66 -5.90
CA TYR A 91 0.38 -0.27 -5.47
C TYR A 91 0.13 0.61 -6.70
N VAL A 92 -1.08 0.53 -7.21
CA VAL A 92 -1.46 1.06 -8.50
C VAL A 92 -2.45 2.21 -8.32
N GLU A 93 -2.09 3.40 -8.79
CA GLU A 93 -2.96 4.58 -8.76
C GLU A 93 -3.86 4.70 -9.99
N ASN A 94 -3.44 4.09 -11.09
CA ASN A 94 -4.23 4.05 -12.32
C ASN A 94 -4.10 2.66 -12.97
N HIS A 95 -5.03 1.77 -12.67
CA HIS A 95 -5.01 0.41 -13.22
C HIS A 95 -5.44 0.34 -14.69
N PHE A 96 -6.00 1.41 -15.24
CA PHE A 96 -6.42 1.44 -16.65
C PHE A 96 -5.28 1.79 -17.60
N LYS A 97 -4.27 2.53 -17.13
CA LYS A 97 -3.24 3.08 -17.99
C LYS A 97 -1.86 2.90 -17.37
N GLY A 98 -0.97 2.18 -18.11
CA GLY A 98 0.45 2.06 -17.81
C GLY A 98 1.24 3.35 -18.11
N PRO A 99 2.55 3.34 -17.90
CA PRO A 99 3.36 2.17 -17.56
C PRO A 99 3.20 1.69 -16.13
N PHE A 100 3.59 0.44 -15.88
CA PHE A 100 3.69 -0.17 -14.55
C PHE A 100 5.11 -0.68 -14.33
N ILE A 101 5.64 -0.53 -13.14
CA ILE A 101 6.87 -1.19 -12.72
C ILE A 101 6.47 -2.56 -12.18
N GLU A 102 6.99 -3.61 -12.80
CA GLU A 102 6.85 -4.99 -12.35
C GLU A 102 8.14 -5.39 -11.61
N ILE A 103 8.05 -5.69 -10.32
CA ILE A 103 9.15 -6.23 -9.53
C ILE A 103 8.84 -7.68 -9.21
N LYS A 104 9.66 -8.59 -9.73
CA LYS A 104 9.54 -10.03 -9.43
C LYS A 104 10.49 -10.41 -8.32
N THR A 105 9.95 -11.08 -7.32
CA THR A 105 10.73 -11.71 -6.25
C THR A 105 10.57 -13.24 -6.33
N ALA A 106 11.13 -13.96 -5.35
CA ALA A 106 10.95 -15.41 -5.29
C ALA A 106 9.48 -15.81 -5.04
N ASN A 107 8.75 -15.02 -4.25
CA ASN A 107 7.44 -15.39 -3.72
C ASN A 107 6.29 -14.55 -4.32
N ASP A 108 6.54 -13.28 -4.63
CA ASP A 108 5.52 -12.32 -5.03
C ASP A 108 5.94 -11.54 -6.28
N VAL A 109 4.95 -10.98 -6.96
CA VAL A 109 5.15 -10.01 -8.03
C VAL A 109 4.46 -8.71 -7.63
N TYR A 110 5.21 -7.63 -7.63
CA TYR A 110 4.71 -6.31 -7.29
C TYR A 110 4.44 -5.51 -8.55
N TYR A 111 3.32 -4.83 -8.62
CA TYR A 111 3.01 -3.88 -9.68
C TYR A 111 2.81 -2.50 -9.05
N ILE A 112 3.58 -1.55 -9.53
CA ILE A 112 3.61 -0.18 -9.03
C ILE A 112 3.36 0.76 -10.18
N ASN A 113 2.45 1.71 -10.02
CA ASN A 113 2.41 2.87 -10.90
C ASN A 113 1.85 4.10 -10.19
N PHE A 114 2.17 5.27 -10.73
CA PHE A 114 1.59 6.53 -10.35
C PHE A 114 0.54 6.98 -11.37
N LYS A 115 -0.26 7.96 -10.98
CA LYS A 115 -1.24 8.60 -11.86
C LYS A 115 -0.57 9.23 -13.09
N ASN A 116 0.64 9.78 -12.90
CA ASN A 116 1.48 10.33 -13.97
C ASN A 116 2.48 9.24 -14.46
N ALA A 117 2.46 8.97 -15.76
CA ALA A 117 3.35 8.02 -16.41
C ALA A 117 4.84 8.41 -16.27
N GLU A 118 5.16 9.72 -16.31
CA GLU A 118 6.52 10.22 -16.15
C GLU A 118 7.09 9.91 -14.76
N GLN A 119 6.30 10.04 -13.71
CA GLN A 119 6.71 9.68 -12.35
C GLN A 119 6.98 8.18 -12.22
N THR A 120 6.20 7.35 -12.92
CA THR A 120 6.44 5.91 -12.96
C THR A 120 7.75 5.59 -13.68
N GLN A 121 8.02 6.28 -14.80
CA GLN A 121 9.27 6.13 -15.53
C GLN A 121 10.47 6.57 -14.69
N GLN A 122 10.39 7.73 -14.06
CA GLN A 122 11.45 8.25 -13.19
C GLN A 122 11.78 7.28 -12.04
N LEU A 123 10.76 6.75 -11.38
CA LEU A 123 10.96 5.73 -10.33
C LEU A 123 11.62 4.46 -10.88
N TYR A 124 11.23 4.02 -12.08
CA TYR A 124 11.84 2.86 -12.72
C TYR A 124 13.33 3.10 -13.02
N ASP A 125 13.67 4.28 -13.52
CA ASP A 125 15.05 4.66 -13.83
C ASP A 125 15.90 4.78 -12.55
N GLU A 126 15.31 5.35 -11.48
CA GLU A 126 15.92 5.41 -10.15
C GLU A 126 16.19 4.01 -9.59
N MET A 127 15.22 3.10 -9.66
CA MET A 127 15.41 1.71 -9.24
C MET A 127 16.54 1.02 -10.00
N ASN A 128 16.55 1.16 -11.33
CA ASN A 128 17.59 0.54 -12.16
C ASN A 128 18.99 1.10 -11.88
N SER A 129 19.10 2.39 -11.63
CA SER A 129 20.41 3.01 -11.33
C SER A 129 20.89 2.63 -9.92
N THR A 130 20.01 2.66 -8.93
CA THR A 130 20.37 2.46 -7.52
C THR A 130 20.62 0.98 -7.20
N LEU A 131 19.78 0.07 -7.72
CA LEU A 131 19.85 -1.35 -7.39
C LEU A 131 20.91 -2.11 -8.21
N LYS A 132 21.36 -1.59 -9.35
CA LYS A 132 22.48 -2.16 -10.13
C LYS A 132 23.86 -1.89 -9.55
N LEU A 133 23.98 -0.91 -8.63
CA LEU A 133 25.24 -0.48 -8.05
C LEU A 133 25.62 -1.25 -6.77
N VAL A 134 24.83 -2.21 -6.34
CA VAL A 134 25.09 -2.96 -5.09
C VAL A 134 25.92 -4.20 -5.40
N ASP A 135 27.21 -4.08 -5.17
CA ASP A 135 28.15 -5.21 -5.10
C ASP A 135 27.95 -5.98 -3.76
N GLU A 136 28.18 -7.30 -3.77
CA GLU A 136 27.73 -8.34 -2.82
C GLU A 136 28.17 -8.25 -1.33
N SER A 137 28.56 -7.10 -0.80
CA SER A 137 29.26 -7.08 0.50
C SER A 137 28.69 -6.17 1.60
N ARG A 138 27.37 -6.10 1.81
CA ARG A 138 26.85 -5.40 3.00
C ARG A 138 25.78 -6.19 3.76
N VAL A 139 26.08 -6.46 5.03
CA VAL A 139 25.10 -6.88 6.04
C VAL A 139 24.15 -5.69 6.27
N ILE A 140 22.89 -5.91 6.00
CA ILE A 140 21.85 -4.89 5.98
C ILE A 140 21.09 -4.92 7.30
N ASP A 141 21.10 -3.80 8.02
CA ASP A 141 20.14 -3.52 9.08
C ASP A 141 18.79 -3.18 8.42
N LEU A 142 17.88 -4.14 8.43
CA LEU A 142 16.52 -3.95 7.93
C LEU A 142 15.87 -2.77 8.65
N PRO A 143 15.38 -1.74 7.94
CA PRO A 143 14.62 -0.68 8.57
C PRO A 143 13.41 -1.33 9.25
N LYS A 144 13.34 -1.23 10.58
CA LYS A 144 12.20 -1.71 11.36
C LYS A 144 10.97 -0.99 10.86
N LEU A 145 10.20 -1.65 9.99
CA LEU A 145 8.86 -1.20 9.59
C LEU A 145 8.14 -0.83 10.89
N SER A 146 7.80 0.44 11.01
CA SER A 146 7.35 1.05 12.25
C SER A 146 6.13 0.31 12.82
N GLN A 147 6.38 -0.64 13.70
CA GLN A 147 5.38 -1.29 14.55
C GLN A 147 4.51 -0.25 15.29
N LYS A 148 5.06 0.98 15.48
CA LYS A 148 4.34 2.13 16.05
C LYS A 148 3.11 2.55 15.23
N ARG A 149 3.11 2.40 13.89
CA ARG A 149 1.94 2.77 13.06
C ARG A 149 0.79 1.81 13.22
N SER A 150 1.04 0.50 13.26
CA SER A 150 -0.02 -0.50 13.51
C SER A 150 -0.66 -0.31 14.87
N ILE A 151 0.14 -0.01 15.89
CA ILE A 151 -0.35 0.29 17.25
C ILE A 151 -1.18 1.59 17.23
N MET A 152 -0.72 2.64 16.54
CA MET A 152 -1.44 3.91 16.45
C MET A 152 -2.80 3.75 15.76
N ILE A 153 -2.89 2.94 14.71
CA ILE A 153 -4.15 2.65 14.02
C ILE A 153 -5.13 1.94 14.97
N VAL A 154 -4.65 0.93 15.70
CA VAL A 154 -5.48 0.21 16.69
C VAL A 154 -5.92 1.13 17.80
N VAL A 155 -5.05 1.98 18.33
CA VAL A 155 -5.36 2.95 19.39
C VAL A 155 -6.40 3.97 18.92
N VAL A 156 -6.23 4.53 17.71
CA VAL A 156 -7.21 5.46 17.13
C VAL A 156 -8.55 4.76 16.92
N PHE A 157 -8.56 3.52 16.44
CA PHE A 157 -9.79 2.76 16.23
C PHE A 157 -10.51 2.48 17.55
N VAL A 158 -9.77 2.09 18.60
CA VAL A 158 -10.32 1.85 19.94
C VAL A 158 -10.86 3.15 20.55
N LEU A 159 -10.12 4.25 20.48
CA LEU A 159 -10.55 5.56 20.98
C LEU A 159 -11.84 6.02 20.30
N VAL A 160 -11.91 5.87 18.99
CA VAL A 160 -13.08 6.27 18.21
C VAL A 160 -14.32 5.43 18.56
N LEU A 161 -14.15 4.13 18.85
CA LEU A 161 -15.25 3.27 19.31
C LEU A 161 -15.66 3.56 20.76
N MET A 162 -14.71 3.94 21.61
CA MET A 162 -14.95 4.16 23.04
C MET A 162 -15.54 5.55 23.35
N ILE A 163 -15.22 6.59 22.56
CA ILE A 163 -15.72 7.95 22.79
C ILE A 163 -17.26 8.02 22.85
N PRO A 164 -18.02 7.44 21.92
CA PRO A 164 -19.48 7.44 22.00
C PRO A 164 -20.03 6.72 23.23
N ILE A 165 -19.35 5.62 23.66
CA ILE A 165 -19.77 4.83 24.82
C ILE A 165 -19.55 5.60 26.12
N LEU A 166 -18.42 6.33 26.22
CA LEU A 166 -18.08 7.14 27.40
C LEU A 166 -18.95 8.40 27.52
N LEU A 167 -19.43 8.95 26.40
CA LEU A 167 -20.31 10.11 26.39
C LEU A 167 -21.79 9.76 26.62
N LEU A 168 -22.16 8.49 26.51
CA LEU A 168 -23.55 8.02 26.74
C LEU A 168 -24.10 8.41 28.11
N PRO A 169 -23.37 8.25 29.26
CA PRO A 169 -23.87 8.61 30.59
C PRO A 169 -24.02 10.12 30.83
N LEU A 170 -23.37 10.95 30.02
CA LEU A 170 -23.43 12.42 30.13
C LEU A 170 -24.62 13.02 29.37
N LEU A 171 -25.34 12.21 28.61
CA LEU A 171 -26.52 12.60 27.82
C LEU A 171 -27.85 12.17 28.47
N PHE A 172 -27.77 11.49 29.60
CA PHE A 172 -28.90 11.08 30.47
C PHE A 172 -28.65 11.52 31.91
#